data_0837b09ef6af471f07e82075f3fdfda6
#
_entry.id   0837b09ef6af471f07e82075f3fdfda6
#
_cell.length_a   1.000
_cell.length_b   1.000
_cell.length_c   1.000
_cell.angle_alpha   90.00
_cell.angle_beta   90.00
_cell.angle_gamma   90.00
#
_symmetry.space_group_name_H-M   'P 1'
#
loop_
_entity.id
_entity.type
_entity.pdbx_description
1 polymer ?
#
loop_
_entity_poly.entity_id
_entity_poly.type
_entity_poly.pdbx_seq_one_letter_code
_entity_poly.pdbx_strand_id
1 'polypeptide(L)'
;LYVFVNTTIDVSVFRIMGRIAAPLFLFAVIQAMHYSSDRKRYIFRLYKYHICICILEIVLSYLANSKVSFNVIPEWLFTAIYIYLIDMIIKKEHIIRHIVLMLIPILVGIGSLIIGDSCPLINVFLPNIFTIQYSPFLLILGIGWYYMKKKKSQIVALIFFSAFVLIGSYIVSISQCWVY
;
A
#
# COMPACT_ATOMS: atom_id res chain seq x y z
N LEU A 1 -10.81 -4.59 -12.70
CA LEU A 1 -12.22 -4.96 -12.45
C LEU A 1 -13.19 -3.99 -13.15
N TYR A 2 -12.83 -2.70 -13.26
CA TYR A 2 -13.64 -1.67 -13.92
C TYR A 2 -13.96 -1.97 -15.40
N VAL A 3 -13.08 -2.69 -16.07
CA VAL A 3 -13.21 -2.98 -17.52
C VAL A 3 -14.09 -4.19 -17.79
N PHE A 4 -14.28 -5.09 -16.82
CA PHE A 4 -15.00 -6.34 -17.01
C PHE A 4 -16.46 -6.35 -16.52
N VAL A 5 -16.88 -5.32 -15.77
CA VAL A 5 -18.23 -5.24 -15.19
C VAL A 5 -18.99 -4.09 -15.85
N ASN A 6 -19.29 -4.25 -17.13
CA ASN A 6 -20.12 -3.30 -17.84
C ASN A 6 -21.52 -3.88 -18.00
N THR A 7 -22.23 -4.07 -16.88
CA THR A 7 -23.72 -4.16 -16.90
C THR A 7 -24.25 -4.30 -15.47
N THR A 8 -25.14 -3.42 -15.07
CA THR A 8 -26.19 -3.55 -14.03
C THR A 8 -25.77 -3.73 -12.54
N ILE A 9 -24.52 -3.99 -12.20
CA ILE A 9 -24.08 -3.95 -10.82
C ILE A 9 -23.43 -2.61 -10.57
N ASP A 10 -23.92 -1.90 -9.57
CA ASP A 10 -23.42 -0.57 -9.21
C ASP A 10 -21.93 -0.66 -8.86
N VAL A 11 -21.08 -0.15 -9.77
CA VAL A 11 -19.61 -0.17 -9.65
C VAL A 11 -19.15 0.54 -8.37
N SER A 12 -19.98 1.40 -7.80
CA SER A 12 -19.76 2.08 -6.53
C SER A 12 -19.65 1.10 -5.36
N VAL A 13 -20.42 0.01 -5.35
CA VAL A 13 -20.38 -1.01 -4.29
C VAL A 13 -19.02 -1.71 -4.26
N PHE A 14 -18.50 -2.14 -5.42
CA PHE A 14 -17.17 -2.77 -5.49
C PHE A 14 -16.05 -1.81 -5.11
N ARG A 15 -16.17 -0.53 -5.44
CA ARG A 15 -15.21 0.49 -5.04
C ARG A 15 -15.20 0.69 -3.52
N ILE A 16 -16.37 0.71 -2.88
CA ILE A 16 -16.52 0.82 -1.42
C ILE A 16 -15.91 -0.43 -0.75
N MET A 17 -16.25 -1.63 -1.22
CA MET A 17 -15.69 -2.87 -0.69
C MET A 17 -14.17 -2.92 -0.79
N GLY A 18 -13.58 -2.52 -1.92
CA GLY A 18 -12.13 -2.45 -2.10
C GLY A 18 -11.46 -1.47 -1.13
N ARG A 19 -12.09 -0.33 -0.84
CA ARG A 19 -11.56 0.67 0.10
C ARG A 19 -11.61 0.23 1.56
N ILE A 20 -12.60 -0.57 1.95
CA ILE A 20 -12.66 -1.16 3.29
C ILE A 20 -11.65 -2.31 3.43
N ALA A 21 -11.43 -3.05 2.36
CA ALA A 21 -10.51 -4.18 2.38
C ALA A 21 -9.04 -3.76 2.63
N ALA A 22 -8.59 -2.62 2.09
CA ALA A 22 -7.21 -2.17 2.22
C ALA A 22 -6.74 -2.00 3.68
N PRO A 23 -7.45 -1.28 4.57
CA PRO A 23 -7.07 -1.18 5.97
C PRO A 23 -7.18 -2.51 6.73
N LEU A 24 -8.10 -3.41 6.36
CA LEU A 24 -8.19 -4.74 6.95
C LEU A 24 -6.97 -5.59 6.62
N PHE A 25 -6.53 -5.59 5.36
CA PHE A 25 -5.32 -6.28 4.95
C PHE A 25 -4.07 -5.67 5.58
N LEU A 26 -3.99 -4.34 5.70
CA LEU A 26 -2.90 -3.68 6.41
C LEU A 26 -2.85 -4.14 7.87
N PHE A 27 -4.00 -4.24 8.54
CA PHE A 27 -4.07 -4.78 9.90
C PHE A 27 -3.57 -6.22 9.98
N ALA A 28 -3.92 -7.08 9.00
CA ALA A 28 -3.42 -8.44 8.92
C ALA A 28 -1.88 -8.49 8.75
N VAL A 29 -1.30 -7.59 7.94
CA VAL A 29 0.17 -7.45 7.78
C VAL A 29 0.82 -7.06 9.10
N ILE A 30 0.24 -6.12 9.85
CA ILE A 30 0.73 -5.70 11.16
C ILE A 30 0.72 -6.86 12.14
N GLN A 31 -0.37 -7.63 12.18
CA GLN A 31 -0.45 -8.83 13.03
C GLN A 31 0.58 -9.87 12.61
N ALA A 32 0.77 -10.09 11.31
CA ALA A 32 1.80 -10.98 10.80
C ALA A 32 3.21 -10.54 11.23
N MET A 33 3.51 -9.23 11.22
CA MET A 33 4.79 -8.69 11.70
C MET A 33 4.99 -8.89 13.21
N HIS A 34 3.91 -8.87 14.00
CA HIS A 34 4.00 -9.16 15.44
C HIS A 34 4.30 -10.64 15.73
N TYR A 35 3.63 -11.56 15.02
CA TYR A 35 3.67 -12.98 15.33
C TYR A 35 4.67 -13.77 14.46
N SER A 36 5.27 -13.17 13.44
CA SER A 36 6.23 -13.87 12.59
C SER A 36 7.56 -14.09 13.30
N SER A 37 8.01 -15.32 13.35
CA SER A 37 9.35 -15.68 13.85
C SER A 37 10.46 -15.20 12.90
N ASP A 38 10.21 -15.18 11.59
CA ASP A 38 11.16 -14.74 10.57
C ASP A 38 10.54 -13.62 9.72
N ARG A 39 10.71 -12.38 10.22
CA ARG A 39 10.18 -11.16 9.57
C ARG A 39 10.81 -10.89 8.21
N LYS A 40 12.11 -11.22 8.04
CA LYS A 40 12.80 -11.05 6.76
C LYS A 40 12.19 -11.93 5.67
N ARG A 41 11.91 -13.20 6.00
CA ARG A 41 11.26 -14.14 5.08
C ARG A 41 9.84 -13.69 4.74
N TYR A 42 9.11 -13.12 5.70
CA TYR A 42 7.79 -12.55 5.45
C TYR A 42 7.85 -11.37 4.47
N ILE A 43 8.75 -10.39 4.69
CA ILE A 43 8.97 -9.25 3.79
C ILE A 43 9.35 -9.74 2.38
N PHE A 44 10.23 -10.74 2.29
CA PHE A 44 10.63 -11.31 1.00
C PHE A 44 9.47 -11.99 0.26
N ARG A 45 8.53 -12.62 0.97
CA ARG A 45 7.30 -13.15 0.36
C ARG A 45 6.41 -12.04 -0.18
N LEU A 46 6.22 -10.97 0.58
CA LEU A 46 5.46 -9.80 0.11
C LEU A 46 6.08 -9.19 -1.16
N TYR A 47 7.41 -9.10 -1.21
CA TYR A 47 8.13 -8.62 -2.38
C TYR A 47 7.92 -9.52 -3.60
N LYS A 48 7.96 -10.84 -3.44
CA LYS A 48 7.62 -11.78 -4.53
C LYS A 48 6.19 -11.58 -5.04
N TYR A 49 5.22 -11.44 -4.14
CA TYR A 49 3.83 -11.17 -4.53
C TYR A 49 3.69 -9.84 -5.27
N HIS A 50 4.42 -8.80 -4.83
CA HIS A 50 4.47 -7.53 -5.56
C HIS A 50 4.91 -7.72 -7.01
N ILE A 51 6.04 -8.41 -7.25
CA ILE A 51 6.53 -8.68 -8.60
C ILE A 51 5.49 -9.44 -9.43
N CYS A 52 4.91 -10.52 -8.88
CA CYS A 52 3.89 -11.30 -9.59
C CYS A 52 2.68 -10.45 -10.00
N ILE A 53 2.20 -9.57 -9.11
CA ILE A 53 1.05 -8.71 -9.42
C ILE A 53 1.42 -7.62 -10.42
N CYS A 54 2.62 -7.03 -10.34
CA CYS A 54 3.07 -6.07 -11.35
C CYS A 54 3.14 -6.69 -12.75
N ILE A 55 3.66 -7.91 -12.86
CA ILE A 55 3.68 -8.64 -14.14
C ILE A 55 2.25 -8.86 -14.64
N LEU A 56 1.33 -9.27 -13.75
CA LEU A 56 -0.08 -9.46 -14.09
C LEU A 56 -0.73 -8.14 -14.58
N GLU A 57 -0.45 -7.01 -13.92
CA GLU A 57 -0.94 -5.67 -14.33
C GLU A 57 -0.45 -5.30 -15.72
N ILE A 58 0.82 -5.57 -16.04
CA ILE A 58 1.39 -5.31 -17.38
C ILE A 58 0.67 -6.16 -18.43
N VAL A 59 0.50 -7.46 -18.18
CA VAL A 59 -0.18 -8.37 -19.10
C VAL A 59 -1.65 -7.95 -19.30
N LEU A 60 -2.37 -7.64 -18.23
CA LEU A 60 -3.76 -7.21 -18.31
C LEU A 60 -3.90 -5.86 -19.01
N SER A 61 -2.98 -4.92 -18.76
CA SER A 61 -2.97 -3.62 -19.43
C SER A 61 -2.77 -3.76 -20.94
N TYR A 62 -1.89 -4.69 -21.33
CA TYR A 62 -1.66 -5.01 -22.76
C TYR A 62 -2.91 -5.63 -23.39
N LEU A 63 -3.53 -6.63 -22.74
CA LEU A 63 -4.72 -7.32 -23.26
C LEU A 63 -5.97 -6.42 -23.31
N ALA A 64 -6.12 -5.53 -22.32
CA ALA A 64 -7.27 -4.62 -22.25
C ALA A 64 -7.07 -3.35 -23.07
N ASN A 65 -5.91 -3.14 -23.68
CA ASN A 65 -5.51 -1.90 -24.35
C ASN A 65 -5.80 -0.63 -23.52
N SER A 66 -5.66 -0.76 -22.20
CA SER A 66 -5.95 0.29 -21.22
C SER A 66 -5.06 0.12 -19.97
N LYS A 67 -4.74 1.22 -19.29
CA LYS A 67 -3.94 1.17 -18.06
C LYS A 67 -4.75 0.51 -16.94
N VAL A 68 -4.33 -0.69 -16.52
CA VAL A 68 -4.91 -1.42 -15.39
C VAL A 68 -3.96 -1.28 -14.21
N SER A 69 -4.46 -0.80 -13.06
CA SER A 69 -3.70 -0.68 -11.82
C SER A 69 -4.55 -1.09 -10.63
N PHE A 70 -4.11 -2.11 -9.90
CA PHE A 70 -4.78 -2.63 -8.71
C PHE A 70 -3.81 -3.11 -7.63
N ASN A 71 -2.50 -2.84 -7.81
CA ASN A 71 -1.46 -3.35 -6.92
C ASN A 71 -1.39 -2.52 -5.62
N VAL A 72 -1.94 -3.06 -4.56
CA VAL A 72 -1.88 -2.49 -3.20
C VAL A 72 -0.73 -3.07 -2.36
N ILE A 73 -0.03 -4.09 -2.87
CA ILE A 73 1.03 -4.78 -2.13
C ILE A 73 2.23 -3.89 -1.80
N PRO A 74 2.65 -2.91 -2.63
CA PRO A 74 3.73 -2.00 -2.26
C PRO A 74 3.51 -1.29 -0.92
N GLU A 75 2.28 -0.88 -0.60
CA GLU A 75 1.97 -0.26 0.69
C GLU A 75 2.22 -1.19 1.86
N TRP A 76 1.79 -2.44 1.74
CA TRP A 76 1.98 -3.45 2.78
C TRP A 76 3.45 -3.83 2.91
N LEU A 77 4.16 -3.92 1.78
CA LEU A 77 5.59 -4.18 1.72
C LEU A 77 6.38 -3.07 2.42
N PHE A 78 6.12 -1.80 2.07
CA PHE A 78 6.79 -0.67 2.71
C PHE A 78 6.47 -0.59 4.20
N THR A 79 5.21 -0.78 4.59
CA THR A 79 4.83 -0.82 6.00
C THR A 79 5.63 -1.89 6.76
N ALA A 80 5.73 -3.11 6.22
CA ALA A 80 6.50 -4.18 6.84
C ALA A 80 8.01 -3.87 6.90
N ILE A 81 8.58 -3.29 5.84
CA ILE A 81 10.00 -2.88 5.80
C ILE A 81 10.27 -1.79 6.85
N TYR A 82 9.45 -0.73 6.90
CA TYR A 82 9.66 0.36 7.85
C TYR A 82 9.50 -0.10 9.30
N ILE A 83 8.50 -0.94 9.60
CA ILE A 83 8.35 -1.56 10.93
C ILE A 83 9.61 -2.34 11.30
N TYR A 84 10.12 -3.17 10.38
CA TYR A 84 11.33 -3.94 10.63
C TYR A 84 12.55 -3.05 10.90
N LEU A 85 12.76 -2.01 10.07
CA LEU A 85 13.90 -1.08 10.21
C LEU A 85 13.82 -0.27 11.51
N ILE A 86 12.62 0.22 11.87
CA ILE A 86 12.41 0.96 13.13
C ILE A 86 12.68 0.07 14.33
N ASP A 87 12.21 -1.19 14.31
CA ASP A 87 12.49 -2.14 15.41
C ASP A 87 13.99 -2.41 15.57
N MET A 88 14.77 -2.47 14.47
CA MET A 88 16.22 -2.64 14.52
C MET A 88 16.91 -1.38 15.06
N ILE A 89 16.43 -0.19 14.72
CA ILE A 89 16.92 1.08 15.27
C ILE A 89 16.65 1.15 16.78
N ILE A 90 15.45 0.78 17.23
CA ILE A 90 15.07 0.75 18.65
C ILE A 90 15.98 -0.21 19.43
N LYS A 91 16.34 -1.35 18.84
CA LYS A 91 17.29 -2.32 19.42
C LYS A 91 18.74 -1.84 19.39
N LYS A 92 19.01 -0.65 18.83
CA LYS A 92 20.36 -0.08 18.68
C LYS A 92 21.31 -0.92 17.81
N GLU A 93 20.77 -1.76 16.93
CA GLU A 93 21.56 -2.55 15.99
C GLU A 93 21.86 -1.73 14.73
N HIS A 94 23.14 -1.40 14.49
CA HIS A 94 23.60 -0.73 13.27
C HIS A 94 22.72 0.46 12.82
N ILE A 95 22.45 1.40 13.71
CA ILE A 95 21.49 2.50 13.55
C ILE A 95 21.67 3.24 12.22
N ILE A 96 22.91 3.66 11.91
CA ILE A 96 23.21 4.44 10.68
C ILE A 96 22.81 3.65 9.44
N ARG A 97 23.11 2.36 9.38
CA ARG A 97 22.76 1.50 8.25
C ARG A 97 21.23 1.44 8.05
N HIS A 98 20.46 1.30 9.13
CA HIS A 98 19.01 1.19 9.04
C HIS A 98 18.34 2.52 8.68
N ILE A 99 18.91 3.65 9.14
CA ILE A 99 18.47 4.98 8.70
C ILE A 99 18.72 5.17 7.20
N VAL A 100 19.90 4.81 6.70
CA VAL A 100 20.21 4.87 5.26
C VAL A 100 19.25 4.00 4.46
N LEU A 101 18.96 2.77 4.93
CA LEU A 101 18.00 1.88 4.27
C LEU A 101 16.55 2.45 4.24
N MET A 102 16.15 3.22 5.25
CA MET A 102 14.84 3.90 5.24
C MET A 102 14.77 5.04 4.20
N LEU A 103 15.91 5.66 3.89
CA LEU A 103 15.95 6.75 2.89
C LEU A 103 15.92 6.22 1.45
N ILE A 104 16.36 4.98 1.20
CA ILE A 104 16.43 4.42 -0.16
C ILE A 104 15.07 4.49 -0.90
N PRO A 105 13.94 4.03 -0.34
CA PRO A 105 12.65 4.11 -1.04
C PRO A 105 12.22 5.53 -1.36
N ILE A 106 12.58 6.49 -0.50
CA ILE A 106 12.28 7.91 -0.71
C ILE A 106 13.12 8.47 -1.85
N LEU A 107 14.43 8.18 -1.87
CA LEU A 107 15.34 8.62 -2.92
C LEU A 107 14.98 7.99 -4.28
N VAL A 108 14.65 6.71 -4.29
CA VAL A 108 14.17 6.02 -5.51
C VAL A 108 12.87 6.66 -5.99
N GLY A 109 11.95 6.99 -5.07
CA GLY A 109 10.70 7.66 -5.37
C GLY A 109 10.92 9.04 -6.01
N ILE A 110 11.79 9.87 -5.44
CA ILE A 110 12.15 11.18 -6.00
C ILE A 110 12.82 11.02 -7.36
N GLY A 111 13.76 10.08 -7.50
CA GLY A 111 14.43 9.79 -8.77
C GLY A 111 13.44 9.40 -9.86
N SER A 112 12.44 8.58 -9.55
CA SER A 112 11.41 8.16 -10.50
C SER A 112 10.47 9.29 -10.92
N LEU A 113 10.20 10.27 -10.05
CA LEU A 113 9.45 11.47 -10.42
C LEU A 113 10.22 12.38 -11.39
N ILE A 114 11.57 12.41 -11.30
CA ILE A 114 12.42 13.21 -12.17
C ILE A 114 12.58 12.55 -13.56
N ILE A 115 12.75 11.21 -13.56
CA ILE A 115 12.96 10.44 -14.81
C ILE A 115 11.66 10.27 -15.59
N GLY A 116 10.51 10.50 -14.94
CA GLY A 116 9.19 10.34 -15.52
C GLY A 116 8.78 8.87 -15.72
N ASP A 117 7.61 8.68 -16.31
CA ASP A 117 7.02 7.35 -16.57
C ASP A 117 7.74 6.54 -17.67
N SER A 118 9.00 6.87 -17.96
CA SER A 118 9.74 6.36 -19.14
C SER A 118 10.09 4.87 -19.08
N CYS A 119 10.04 4.24 -17.89
CA CYS A 119 10.38 2.82 -17.75
C CYS A 119 9.46 2.11 -16.74
N PRO A 120 8.29 1.60 -17.17
CA PRO A 120 7.36 0.89 -16.28
C PRO A 120 8.00 -0.36 -15.63
N LEU A 121 9.01 -0.96 -16.26
CA LEU A 121 9.73 -2.10 -15.71
C LEU A 121 10.50 -1.77 -14.42
N ILE A 122 10.94 -0.54 -14.23
CA ILE A 122 11.62 -0.14 -13.00
C ILE A 122 10.68 -0.28 -11.79
N ASN A 123 9.42 0.08 -11.94
CA ASN A 123 8.41 -0.01 -10.88
C ASN A 123 8.08 -1.46 -10.47
N VAL A 124 8.35 -2.44 -11.36
CA VAL A 124 8.19 -3.86 -11.03
C VAL A 124 9.22 -4.31 -9.99
N PHE A 125 10.46 -3.88 -10.13
CA PHE A 125 11.55 -4.29 -9.23
C PHE A 125 11.76 -3.32 -8.07
N LEU A 126 11.53 -2.03 -8.31
CA LEU A 126 11.70 -0.97 -7.32
C LEU A 126 10.36 -0.23 -7.12
N PRO A 127 9.51 -0.72 -6.20
CA PRO A 127 8.24 -0.07 -5.91
C PRO A 127 8.50 1.38 -5.45
N ASN A 128 7.70 2.31 -5.95
CA ASN A 128 7.81 3.72 -5.64
C ASN A 128 6.83 4.12 -4.53
N ILE A 129 7.34 4.73 -3.48
CA ILE A 129 6.55 5.16 -2.32
C ILE A 129 5.54 6.28 -2.66
N PHE A 130 5.77 7.06 -3.73
CA PHE A 130 4.89 8.16 -4.14
C PHE A 130 3.79 7.72 -5.11
N THR A 131 3.94 6.55 -5.77
CA THR A 131 2.95 6.02 -6.70
C THR A 131 2.08 4.92 -6.08
N ILE A 132 2.16 4.74 -4.76
CA ILE A 132 1.29 3.80 -4.04
C ILE A 132 -0.17 4.24 -4.09
N GLN A 133 -1.07 3.27 -4.17
CA GLN A 133 -2.47 3.48 -4.52
C GLN A 133 -3.29 4.25 -3.45
N TYR A 134 -2.94 4.10 -2.16
CA TYR A 134 -3.69 4.67 -1.04
C TYR A 134 -3.00 5.81 -0.30
N SER A 135 -1.91 6.35 -0.84
CA SER A 135 -1.16 7.47 -0.23
C SER A 135 -0.24 7.07 0.95
N PRO A 136 0.84 7.80 1.17
CA PRO A 136 1.75 7.62 2.31
C PRO A 136 1.08 7.65 3.69
N PHE A 137 -0.14 8.20 3.79
CA PHE A 137 -0.91 8.22 5.04
C PHE A 137 -1.25 6.82 5.56
N LEU A 138 -1.58 5.87 4.66
CA LEU A 138 -1.87 4.50 5.08
C LEU A 138 -0.63 3.81 5.65
N LEU A 139 0.55 4.10 5.09
CA LEU A 139 1.82 3.61 5.59
C LEU A 139 2.12 4.14 7.00
N ILE A 140 1.96 5.47 7.22
CA ILE A 140 2.16 6.10 8.53
C ILE A 140 1.19 5.51 9.54
N LEU A 141 -0.06 5.34 9.15
CA LEU A 141 -1.09 4.70 9.98
C LEU A 141 -0.70 3.27 10.36
N GLY A 142 -0.22 2.47 9.38
CA GLY A 142 0.22 1.10 9.63
C GLY A 142 1.35 1.02 10.63
N ILE A 143 2.35 1.89 10.52
CA ILE A 143 3.43 2.00 11.50
C ILE A 143 2.87 2.39 12.87
N GLY A 144 2.00 3.39 12.94
CA GLY A 144 1.36 3.80 14.19
C GLY A 144 0.58 2.66 14.86
N TRP A 145 -0.17 1.90 14.08
CA TRP A 145 -0.92 0.74 14.59
C TRP A 145 0.00 -0.36 15.16
N TYR A 146 1.12 -0.60 14.53
CA TYR A 146 2.08 -1.60 15.01
C TYR A 146 2.56 -1.29 16.44
N TYR A 147 2.82 0.00 16.75
CA TYR A 147 3.27 0.42 18.07
C TYR A 147 2.15 0.62 19.10
N MET A 148 0.88 0.52 18.71
CA MET A 148 -0.24 0.53 19.64
C MET A 148 -0.33 -0.78 20.41
N LYS A 149 -0.03 -0.75 21.74
CA LYS A 149 0.02 -1.95 22.59
C LYS A 149 -1.36 -2.56 22.89
N LYS A 150 -2.43 -1.75 22.88
CA LYS A 150 -3.79 -2.19 23.25
C LYS A 150 -4.59 -2.61 22.01
N LYS A 151 -5.02 -3.88 21.93
CA LYS A 151 -5.88 -4.38 20.83
C LYS A 151 -7.15 -3.53 20.63
N LYS A 152 -7.77 -3.06 21.73
CA LYS A 152 -8.94 -2.16 21.66
C LYS A 152 -8.61 -0.87 20.91
N SER A 153 -7.46 -0.26 21.19
CA SER A 153 -7.00 0.96 20.51
C SER A 153 -6.76 0.72 19.02
N GLN A 154 -6.20 -0.44 18.65
CA GLN A 154 -6.00 -0.82 17.25
C GLN A 154 -7.34 -0.96 16.50
N ILE A 155 -8.33 -1.62 17.13
CA ILE A 155 -9.67 -1.77 16.55
C ILE A 155 -10.37 -0.42 16.38
N VAL A 156 -10.30 0.44 17.40
CA VAL A 156 -10.87 1.80 17.35
C VAL A 156 -10.21 2.60 16.20
N ALA A 157 -8.88 2.57 16.09
CA ALA A 157 -8.16 3.23 15.00
C ALA A 157 -8.55 2.68 13.63
N LEU A 158 -8.77 1.36 13.50
CA LEU A 158 -9.26 0.73 12.27
C LEU A 158 -10.65 1.27 11.89
N ILE A 159 -11.58 1.32 12.85
CA ILE A 159 -12.94 1.82 12.61
C ILE A 159 -12.90 3.29 12.18
N PHE A 160 -12.17 4.14 12.90
CA PHE A 160 -12.01 5.55 12.56
C PHE A 160 -11.42 5.76 11.18
N PHE A 161 -10.38 5.02 10.84
CA PHE A 161 -9.76 5.14 9.53
C PHE A 161 -10.67 4.65 8.41
N SER A 162 -11.36 3.53 8.61
CA SER A 162 -12.32 3.03 7.62
C SER A 162 -13.46 4.03 7.39
N ALA A 163 -13.97 4.63 8.46
CA ALA A 163 -14.97 5.70 8.36
C ALA A 163 -14.43 6.93 7.63
N PHE A 164 -13.20 7.37 7.94
CA PHE A 164 -12.55 8.50 7.28
C PHE A 164 -12.37 8.26 5.76
N VAL A 165 -11.91 7.06 5.38
CA VAL A 165 -11.77 6.67 3.97
C VAL A 165 -13.12 6.65 3.26
N LEU A 166 -14.17 6.15 3.90
CA LEU A 166 -15.53 6.15 3.35
C LEU A 166 -16.07 7.57 3.15
N ILE A 167 -15.95 8.44 4.15
CA ILE A 167 -16.38 9.84 4.06
C ILE A 167 -15.60 10.58 2.99
N GLY A 168 -14.27 10.44 2.95
CA GLY A 168 -13.43 11.05 1.93
C GLY A 168 -13.80 10.60 0.52
N SER A 169 -14.11 9.30 0.35
CA SER A 169 -14.53 8.76 -0.94
C SER A 169 -15.90 9.30 -1.38
N TYR A 170 -16.81 9.50 -0.43
CA TYR A 170 -18.13 10.07 -0.69
C TYR A 170 -18.03 11.54 -1.12
N ILE A 171 -17.21 12.34 -0.43
CA ILE A 171 -16.96 13.76 -0.77
C ILE A 171 -16.36 13.89 -2.17
N VAL A 172 -15.34 13.07 -2.51
CA VAL A 172 -14.72 13.08 -3.84
C VAL A 172 -15.72 12.66 -4.92
N SER A 173 -16.59 11.69 -4.65
CA SER A 173 -17.63 11.28 -5.59
C SER A 173 -18.63 12.40 -5.87
N ILE A 174 -19.04 13.15 -4.84
CA ILE A 174 -19.93 14.32 -5.00
C ILE A 174 -19.22 15.42 -5.79
N SER A 175 -17.95 15.74 -5.48
CA SER A 175 -17.24 16.80 -6.21
C SER A 175 -17.07 16.50 -7.71
N GLN A 176 -16.96 15.24 -8.10
CA GLN A 176 -16.92 14.85 -9.51
C GLN A 176 -18.29 14.96 -10.20
N CYS A 177 -19.41 14.85 -9.47
CA CYS A 177 -20.75 15.07 -10.03
C CYS A 177 -21.07 16.55 -10.34
N TRP A 178 -20.33 17.51 -9.79
CA TRP A 178 -20.53 18.95 -10.03
C TRP A 178 -19.69 19.50 -11.19
N VAL A 179 -18.84 18.70 -11.80
CA VAL A 179 -17.93 19.10 -12.90
C VAL A 179 -18.48 18.68 -14.29
N TYR A 180 -19.64 18.03 -14.32
CA TYR A 180 -20.41 17.71 -15.54
C TYR A 180 -21.78 18.37 -15.46
#